data_df62cdf843e989124179429b4b57fc2f
#
_entry.id   df62cdf843e989124179429b4b57fc2f
#
_cell.length_a   1.000
_cell.length_b   1.000
_cell.length_c   1.000
_cell.angle_alpha   90.00
_cell.angle_beta   90.00
_cell.angle_gamma   90.00
#
_symmetry.space_group_name_H-M   'P 1'
#
loop_
_entity.id
_entity.type
_entity.pdbx_description
1 polymer ?
#
loop_
_entity_poly.entity_id
_entity_poly.type
_entity_poly.pdbx_seq_one_letter_code
_entity_poly.pdbx_strand_id
1 'polypeptide(L)'
;MTISVNVATVLEHVTAADTKAGHKTTVIGVTKYVDADRARELVEAGMTHIAENRTELFLDKQEKLSDLPITWHLIGTLQRRKVKDVINHVDYFHALDSIKLAHEIEKRADHVIKCFLQVNVSGETSKHGFSPDELADVLPEISNLSKVKIVGLMTMAPIDASETELIEIFDKAKSLQVEIASQDLPRIPCTELSMGMSQDYQQAILHGATFVRIGSKFFK
;
A
#
# COMPACT_ATOMS: atom_id res chain seq x y z
N MET A 1 -10.59 20.61 -13.16
CA MET A 1 -10.94 20.90 -11.73
C MET A 1 -9.66 21.16 -10.94
N THR A 2 -9.72 21.85 -9.80
CA THR A 2 -8.54 22.03 -8.93
C THR A 2 -8.29 20.77 -8.11
N ILE A 3 -7.05 20.57 -7.64
CA ILE A 3 -6.71 19.44 -6.76
C ILE A 3 -7.61 19.42 -5.51
N SER A 4 -7.85 20.56 -4.90
CA SER A 4 -8.71 20.65 -3.71
C SER A 4 -10.14 20.16 -3.95
N VAL A 5 -10.74 20.47 -5.11
CA VAL A 5 -12.07 19.95 -5.48
C VAL A 5 -12.02 18.44 -5.69
N ASN A 6 -10.99 17.94 -6.38
CA ASN A 6 -10.84 16.52 -6.61
C ASN A 6 -10.63 15.75 -5.29
N VAL A 7 -9.86 16.29 -4.36
CA VAL A 7 -9.66 15.72 -3.01
C VAL A 7 -10.99 15.67 -2.27
N ALA A 8 -11.74 16.76 -2.21
CA ALA A 8 -13.04 16.80 -1.55
C ALA A 8 -13.99 15.73 -2.10
N THR A 9 -14.09 15.62 -3.44
CA THR A 9 -14.94 14.62 -4.10
C THR A 9 -14.52 13.18 -3.75
N VAL A 10 -13.21 12.90 -3.78
CA VAL A 10 -12.72 11.55 -3.45
C VAL A 10 -13.00 11.22 -1.98
N LEU A 11 -12.74 12.15 -1.06
CA LEU A 11 -12.99 11.94 0.37
C LEU A 11 -14.48 11.77 0.69
N GLU A 12 -15.38 12.47 -0.01
CA GLU A 12 -16.83 12.25 0.09
C GLU A 12 -17.20 10.82 -0.31
N HIS A 13 -16.70 10.34 -1.45
CA HIS A 13 -16.94 8.97 -1.90
C HIS A 13 -16.37 7.91 -0.95
N VAL A 14 -15.17 8.15 -0.39
CA VAL A 14 -14.57 7.26 0.60
C VAL A 14 -15.41 7.24 1.87
N THR A 15 -15.85 8.39 2.37
CA THR A 15 -16.70 8.47 3.57
C THR A 15 -18.02 7.73 3.38
N ALA A 16 -18.63 7.84 2.19
CA ALA A 16 -19.86 7.13 1.87
C ALA A 16 -19.65 5.60 1.80
N ALA A 17 -18.50 5.16 1.26
CA ALA A 17 -18.15 3.73 1.21
C ALA A 17 -17.81 3.20 2.62
N ASP A 18 -17.04 3.93 3.42
CA ASP A 18 -16.69 3.61 4.81
C ASP A 18 -17.95 3.41 5.67
N THR A 19 -18.93 4.32 5.51
CA THR A 19 -20.21 4.22 6.23
C THR A 19 -20.93 2.92 5.91
N LYS A 20 -20.93 2.49 4.65
CA LYS A 20 -21.56 1.23 4.23
C LYS A 20 -20.78 0.01 4.69
N ALA A 21 -19.45 0.09 4.66
CA ALA A 21 -18.55 -0.99 5.02
C ALA A 21 -18.38 -1.15 6.55
N GLY A 22 -18.71 -0.12 7.34
CA GLY A 22 -18.60 -0.15 8.80
C GLY A 22 -17.16 -0.03 9.33
N HIS A 23 -16.23 0.50 8.53
CA HIS A 23 -14.84 0.74 8.95
C HIS A 23 -14.31 2.04 8.34
N LYS A 24 -13.10 2.45 8.72
CA LYS A 24 -12.44 3.65 8.22
C LYS A 24 -11.27 3.29 7.29
N THR A 25 -11.17 3.99 6.17
CA THR A 25 -10.13 3.77 5.15
C THR A 25 -9.14 4.93 5.10
N THR A 26 -7.87 4.63 5.04
CA THR A 26 -6.79 5.59 4.77
C THR A 26 -6.63 5.77 3.28
N VAL A 27 -6.75 7.02 2.82
CA VAL A 27 -6.50 7.38 1.42
C VAL A 27 -5.05 7.77 1.23
N ILE A 28 -4.35 7.09 0.32
CA ILE A 28 -2.97 7.39 -0.06
C ILE A 28 -2.97 8.15 -1.39
N GLY A 29 -2.40 9.36 -1.39
CA GLY A 29 -2.16 10.16 -2.59
C GLY A 29 -0.95 9.65 -3.37
N VAL A 30 -1.15 9.08 -4.55
CA VAL A 30 -0.07 8.54 -5.40
C VAL A 30 0.43 9.62 -6.34
N THR A 31 1.67 10.06 -6.16
CA THR A 31 2.27 11.23 -6.83
C THR A 31 3.30 10.87 -7.92
N LYS A 32 3.39 9.60 -8.31
CA LYS A 32 4.41 9.05 -9.22
C LYS A 32 4.51 9.69 -10.62
N TYR A 33 3.49 10.46 -11.03
CA TYR A 33 3.43 11.12 -12.35
C TYR A 33 3.46 12.65 -12.27
N VAL A 34 3.63 13.22 -11.09
CA VAL A 34 3.68 14.67 -10.87
C VAL A 34 4.96 15.06 -10.15
N ASP A 35 5.33 16.34 -10.23
CA ASP A 35 6.46 16.92 -9.53
C ASP A 35 6.15 17.20 -8.03
N ALA A 36 7.14 17.76 -7.32
CA ALA A 36 7.01 18.08 -5.91
C ALA A 36 6.00 19.23 -5.65
N ASP A 37 5.88 20.18 -6.58
CA ASP A 37 4.96 21.32 -6.43
C ASP A 37 3.51 20.83 -6.49
N ARG A 38 3.19 19.97 -7.44
CA ARG A 38 1.86 19.34 -7.52
C ARG A 38 1.58 18.40 -6.36
N ALA A 39 2.61 17.71 -5.85
CA ALA A 39 2.47 16.90 -4.63
C ALA A 39 2.21 17.79 -3.40
N ARG A 40 2.85 18.96 -3.28
CA ARG A 40 2.59 19.95 -2.24
C ARG A 40 1.13 20.42 -2.26
N GLU A 41 0.60 20.78 -3.43
CA GLU A 41 -0.81 21.17 -3.56
C GLU A 41 -1.75 20.08 -3.04
N LEU A 42 -1.41 18.80 -3.28
CA LEU A 42 -2.20 17.65 -2.80
C LEU A 42 -2.15 17.55 -1.26
N VAL A 43 -0.97 17.76 -0.65
CA VAL A 43 -0.81 17.73 0.81
C VAL A 43 -1.55 18.90 1.45
N GLU A 44 -1.42 20.11 0.90
CA GLU A 44 -2.12 21.33 1.37
C GLU A 44 -3.64 21.22 1.22
N ALA A 45 -4.12 20.38 0.27
CA ALA A 45 -5.53 20.03 0.15
C ALA A 45 -6.01 18.99 1.19
N GLY A 46 -5.12 18.54 2.11
CA GLY A 46 -5.46 17.66 3.23
C GLY A 46 -5.00 16.21 3.09
N MET A 47 -4.27 15.84 2.03
CA MET A 47 -3.76 14.48 1.84
C MET A 47 -2.39 14.31 2.50
N THR A 48 -2.36 13.76 3.72
CA THR A 48 -1.12 13.59 4.49
C THR A 48 -0.40 12.25 4.24
N HIS A 49 -1.04 11.28 3.60
CA HIS A 49 -0.43 10.02 3.18
C HIS A 49 -0.06 10.08 1.71
N ILE A 50 1.24 10.07 1.40
CA ILE A 50 1.76 10.25 0.04
C ILE A 50 2.58 9.04 -0.37
N ALA A 51 2.42 8.60 -1.63
CA ALA A 51 3.14 7.44 -2.15
C ALA A 51 3.89 7.70 -3.45
N GLU A 52 5.07 7.08 -3.51
CA GLU A 52 5.91 6.97 -4.69
C GLU A 52 6.21 5.51 -5.04
N ASN A 53 6.53 5.27 -6.32
CA ASN A 53 6.89 3.93 -6.81
C ASN A 53 8.36 3.78 -7.20
N ARG A 54 9.15 4.85 -7.18
CA ARG A 54 10.58 4.86 -7.51
C ARG A 54 11.37 5.51 -6.40
N THR A 55 12.46 4.90 -6.00
CA THR A 55 13.30 5.34 -4.88
C THR A 55 13.85 6.75 -5.06
N GLU A 56 14.29 7.08 -6.27
CA GLU A 56 14.87 8.40 -6.57
C GLU A 56 13.82 9.52 -6.47
N LEU A 57 12.63 9.28 -7.02
CA LEU A 57 11.52 10.26 -6.94
C LEU A 57 10.98 10.38 -5.52
N PHE A 58 11.01 9.29 -4.76
CA PHE A 58 10.64 9.25 -3.35
C PHE A 58 11.54 10.18 -2.53
N LEU A 59 12.86 9.98 -2.62
CA LEU A 59 13.84 10.77 -1.86
C LEU A 59 13.84 12.24 -2.26
N ASP A 60 13.79 12.54 -3.57
CA ASP A 60 13.71 13.93 -4.08
C ASP A 60 12.47 14.67 -3.54
N LYS A 61 11.30 14.02 -3.54
CA LYS A 61 10.09 14.63 -3.00
C LYS A 61 10.11 14.75 -1.49
N GLN A 62 10.61 13.76 -0.78
CA GLN A 62 10.74 13.81 0.67
C GLN A 62 11.62 14.99 1.12
N GLU A 63 12.73 15.24 0.42
CA GLU A 63 13.59 16.38 0.68
C GLU A 63 12.85 17.71 0.42
N LYS A 64 12.19 17.84 -0.75
CA LYS A 64 11.48 19.05 -1.16
C LYS A 64 10.23 19.38 -0.33
N LEU A 65 9.65 18.38 0.30
CA LEU A 65 8.42 18.49 1.11
C LEU A 65 8.67 18.22 2.60
N SER A 66 9.92 18.35 3.05
CA SER A 66 10.32 18.08 4.44
C SER A 66 9.70 18.99 5.49
N ASP A 67 9.15 20.12 5.06
CA ASP A 67 8.39 21.08 5.87
C ASP A 67 6.93 20.67 6.13
N LEU A 68 6.45 19.61 5.48
CA LEU A 68 5.06 19.13 5.57
C LEU A 68 4.94 17.83 6.39
N PRO A 69 3.85 17.67 7.15
CA PRO A 69 3.62 16.47 7.96
C PRO A 69 3.12 15.31 7.09
N ILE A 70 4.02 14.66 6.37
CA ILE A 70 3.70 13.59 5.42
C ILE A 70 4.05 12.23 6.00
N THR A 71 3.12 11.28 5.92
CA THR A 71 3.38 9.84 6.07
C THR A 71 3.75 9.27 4.70
N TRP A 72 4.97 8.75 4.59
CA TRP A 72 5.55 8.33 3.33
C TRP A 72 5.38 6.84 3.03
N HIS A 73 4.81 6.55 1.88
CA HIS A 73 4.56 5.18 1.40
C HIS A 73 5.41 4.88 0.16
N LEU A 74 6.17 3.78 0.20
CA LEU A 74 6.81 3.23 -0.99
C LEU A 74 5.97 2.07 -1.53
N ILE A 75 5.42 2.23 -2.74
CA ILE A 75 4.45 1.28 -3.31
C ILE A 75 4.97 0.52 -4.53
N GLY A 76 6.19 0.79 -4.99
CA GLY A 76 6.80 0.13 -6.14
C GLY A 76 7.77 -0.98 -5.74
N THR A 77 8.07 -1.84 -6.70
CA THR A 77 9.07 -2.91 -6.55
C THR A 77 10.43 -2.33 -6.13
N LEU A 78 11.00 -2.85 -5.04
CA LEU A 78 12.25 -2.39 -4.49
C LEU A 78 13.37 -3.40 -4.76
N GLN A 79 14.36 -2.99 -5.56
CA GLN A 79 15.56 -3.79 -5.76
C GLN A 79 16.40 -3.83 -4.47
N ARG A 80 16.88 -5.01 -4.06
CA ARG A 80 17.67 -5.20 -2.83
C ARG A 80 18.84 -4.21 -2.69
N ARG A 81 19.56 -3.92 -3.79
CA ARG A 81 20.69 -2.95 -3.78
C ARG A 81 20.29 -1.53 -3.39
N LYS A 82 19.00 -1.15 -3.59
CA LYS A 82 18.47 0.19 -3.27
C LYS A 82 17.83 0.28 -1.87
N VAL A 83 17.68 -0.84 -1.17
CA VAL A 83 17.10 -0.86 0.18
C VAL A 83 17.85 0.07 1.12
N LYS A 84 19.19 0.00 1.11
CA LYS A 84 20.07 0.83 1.96
C LYS A 84 19.87 2.34 1.78
N ASP A 85 19.43 2.76 0.58
CA ASP A 85 19.31 4.17 0.23
C ASP A 85 17.97 4.76 0.64
N VAL A 86 16.91 3.94 0.81
CA VAL A 86 15.54 4.43 0.96
C VAL A 86 14.81 3.94 2.21
N ILE A 87 15.17 2.77 2.76
CA ILE A 87 14.29 2.10 3.72
C ILE A 87 14.08 2.88 5.02
N ASN A 88 15.09 3.63 5.46
CA ASN A 88 15.02 4.43 6.68
C ASN A 88 14.24 5.76 6.50
N HIS A 89 13.75 6.02 5.30
CA HIS A 89 12.90 7.14 4.96
C HIS A 89 11.43 6.75 4.77
N VAL A 90 11.11 5.45 4.88
CA VAL A 90 9.79 4.89 4.55
C VAL A 90 9.00 4.60 5.82
N ASP A 91 7.77 5.12 5.93
CA ASP A 91 6.85 4.75 7.01
C ASP A 91 6.13 3.44 6.71
N TYR A 92 5.73 3.25 5.43
CA TYR A 92 5.03 2.06 4.95
C TYR A 92 5.60 1.56 3.63
N PHE A 93 6.01 0.31 3.60
CA PHE A 93 6.44 -0.36 2.37
C PHE A 93 5.38 -1.36 1.90
N HIS A 94 4.85 -1.19 0.68
CA HIS A 94 3.68 -1.96 0.20
C HIS A 94 4.02 -3.12 -0.74
N ALA A 95 5.26 -3.24 -1.18
CA ALA A 95 5.64 -4.20 -2.23
C ALA A 95 6.65 -5.24 -1.72
N LEU A 96 6.44 -5.77 -0.50
CA LEU A 96 7.27 -6.86 0.01
C LEU A 96 6.89 -8.16 -0.67
N ASP A 97 7.66 -8.56 -1.68
CA ASP A 97 7.38 -9.65 -2.62
C ASP A 97 8.33 -10.84 -2.51
N SER A 98 9.30 -10.82 -1.58
CA SER A 98 10.24 -11.92 -1.42
C SER A 98 10.92 -11.93 -0.04
N ILE A 99 11.24 -13.11 0.46
CA ILE A 99 12.02 -13.32 1.69
C ILE A 99 13.39 -12.65 1.60
N LYS A 100 14.04 -12.73 0.43
CA LYS A 100 15.36 -12.08 0.23
C LYS A 100 15.29 -10.57 0.40
N LEU A 101 14.16 -9.95 0.05
CA LEU A 101 13.94 -8.53 0.27
C LEU A 101 13.65 -8.25 1.76
N ALA A 102 12.88 -9.09 2.44
CA ALA A 102 12.63 -8.96 3.89
C ALA A 102 13.94 -9.00 4.69
N HIS A 103 14.84 -9.93 4.39
CA HIS A 103 16.16 -9.99 5.02
C HIS A 103 17.04 -8.79 4.72
N GLU A 104 17.00 -8.24 3.50
CA GLU A 104 17.77 -7.02 3.20
C GLU A 104 17.19 -5.81 3.95
N ILE A 105 15.88 -5.71 4.11
CA ILE A 105 15.23 -4.69 4.94
C ILE A 105 15.65 -4.87 6.40
N GLU A 106 15.56 -6.07 6.97
CA GLU A 106 16.01 -6.38 8.33
C GLU A 106 17.45 -5.93 8.59
N LYS A 107 18.32 -6.18 7.61
CA LYS A 107 19.75 -5.82 7.69
C LYS A 107 20.00 -4.31 7.65
N ARG A 108 19.18 -3.54 6.91
CA ARG A 108 19.43 -2.12 6.62
C ARG A 108 18.60 -1.15 7.44
N ALA A 109 17.44 -1.58 7.91
CA ALA A 109 16.58 -0.73 8.69
C ALA A 109 17.20 -0.40 10.06
N ASP A 110 17.07 0.83 10.51
CA ASP A 110 17.44 1.29 11.84
C ASP A 110 16.27 1.30 12.82
N HIS A 111 15.03 1.20 12.30
CA HIS A 111 13.79 1.13 13.06
C HIS A 111 12.85 0.06 12.46
N VAL A 112 11.69 -0.14 13.08
CA VAL A 112 10.68 -1.09 12.59
C VAL A 112 9.94 -0.52 11.38
N ILE A 113 10.04 -1.18 10.23
CA ILE A 113 9.36 -0.83 8.99
C ILE A 113 8.01 -1.54 8.92
N LYS A 114 6.93 -0.78 8.73
CA LYS A 114 5.60 -1.32 8.48
C LYS A 114 5.49 -1.79 7.03
N CYS A 115 5.37 -3.09 6.82
CA CYS A 115 5.32 -3.69 5.49
C CYS A 115 3.96 -4.31 5.22
N PHE A 116 3.53 -4.23 3.96
CA PHE A 116 2.47 -5.07 3.40
C PHE A 116 3.11 -6.17 2.57
N LEU A 117 2.70 -7.42 2.77
CA LEU A 117 3.05 -8.50 1.85
C LEU A 117 2.30 -8.29 0.53
N GLN A 118 3.04 -8.22 -0.55
CA GLN A 118 2.44 -8.21 -1.88
C GLN A 118 2.04 -9.63 -2.25
N VAL A 119 0.74 -9.85 -2.45
CA VAL A 119 0.17 -11.17 -2.77
C VAL A 119 -0.52 -11.14 -4.13
N ASN A 120 -0.19 -12.12 -4.95
CA ASN A 120 -0.84 -12.35 -6.23
C ASN A 120 -2.09 -13.23 -6.03
N VAL A 121 -3.18 -12.60 -5.66
CA VAL A 121 -4.47 -13.28 -5.39
C VAL A 121 -5.17 -13.71 -6.68
N SER A 122 -4.91 -13.00 -7.80
CA SER A 122 -5.53 -13.31 -9.11
C SER A 122 -4.94 -14.55 -9.78
N GLY A 123 -3.75 -15.00 -9.36
CA GLY A 123 -3.07 -16.16 -9.95
C GLY A 123 -2.44 -15.90 -11.33
N GLU A 124 -2.35 -14.65 -11.76
CA GLU A 124 -1.71 -14.32 -13.04
C GLU A 124 -0.20 -14.50 -12.96
N THR A 125 0.37 -15.35 -13.82
CA THR A 125 1.80 -15.68 -13.85
C THR A 125 2.73 -14.50 -14.14
N SER A 126 2.21 -13.41 -14.68
CA SER A 126 2.96 -12.19 -15.01
C SER A 126 3.07 -11.20 -13.83
N LYS A 127 2.36 -11.43 -12.72
CA LYS A 127 2.35 -10.51 -11.57
C LYS A 127 3.39 -10.88 -10.52
N HIS A 128 3.98 -9.83 -9.93
CA HIS A 128 4.85 -9.91 -8.77
C HIS A 128 4.03 -10.19 -7.50
N GLY A 129 4.67 -10.76 -6.50
CA GLY A 129 4.09 -11.05 -5.19
C GLY A 129 4.11 -12.53 -4.88
N PHE A 130 3.93 -12.85 -3.61
CA PHE A 130 3.78 -14.24 -3.16
C PHE A 130 2.46 -14.82 -3.67
N SER A 131 2.46 -16.09 -4.03
CA SER A 131 1.20 -16.83 -4.13
C SER A 131 0.63 -17.09 -2.73
N PRO A 132 -0.69 -17.28 -2.59
CA PRO A 132 -1.27 -17.67 -1.29
C PRO A 132 -0.62 -18.93 -0.69
N ASP A 133 -0.29 -19.92 -1.53
CA ASP A 133 0.31 -21.20 -1.09
C ASP A 133 1.73 -21.02 -0.51
N GLU A 134 2.50 -20.04 -0.98
CA GLU A 134 3.85 -19.78 -0.46
C GLU A 134 3.83 -19.18 0.95
N LEU A 135 2.72 -18.58 1.39
CA LEU A 135 2.66 -17.86 2.65
C LEU A 135 2.85 -18.76 3.87
N ALA A 136 2.46 -20.02 3.80
CA ALA A 136 2.67 -20.98 4.88
C ALA A 136 4.17 -21.15 5.25
N ASP A 137 5.06 -21.07 4.25
CA ASP A 137 6.51 -21.15 4.45
C ASP A 137 7.12 -19.78 4.76
N VAL A 138 6.57 -18.71 4.20
CA VAL A 138 7.09 -17.34 4.28
C VAL A 138 6.82 -16.70 5.65
N LEU A 139 5.62 -16.87 6.20
CA LEU A 139 5.20 -16.18 7.43
C LEU A 139 6.06 -16.56 8.66
N PRO A 140 6.37 -17.86 8.91
CA PRO A 140 7.24 -18.22 10.01
C PRO A 140 8.64 -17.61 9.92
N GLU A 141 9.20 -17.50 8.71
CA GLU A 141 10.51 -16.89 8.51
C GLU A 141 10.48 -15.38 8.80
N ILE A 142 9.49 -14.66 8.28
CA ILE A 142 9.34 -13.23 8.51
C ILE A 142 9.03 -12.93 9.99
N SER A 143 8.28 -13.77 10.69
CA SER A 143 7.93 -13.57 12.10
C SER A 143 9.15 -13.51 13.03
N ASN A 144 10.27 -14.07 12.62
CA ASN A 144 11.54 -14.04 13.33
C ASN A 144 12.36 -12.74 13.10
N LEU A 145 11.93 -11.90 12.16
CA LEU A 145 12.61 -10.62 11.88
C LEU A 145 12.19 -9.55 12.91
N SER A 146 13.13 -8.74 13.34
CA SER A 146 12.91 -7.75 14.41
C SER A 146 12.46 -6.39 13.89
N LYS A 147 12.85 -6.04 12.66
CA LYS A 147 12.62 -4.73 12.04
C LYS A 147 11.58 -4.74 10.92
N VAL A 148 11.12 -5.92 10.50
CA VAL A 148 10.04 -6.08 9.53
C VAL A 148 8.74 -6.38 10.30
N LYS A 149 7.74 -5.51 10.17
CA LYS A 149 6.40 -5.73 10.74
C LYS A 149 5.37 -5.82 9.62
N ILE A 150 4.74 -6.99 9.47
CA ILE A 150 3.68 -7.17 8.48
C ILE A 150 2.37 -6.64 9.04
N VAL A 151 2.00 -5.44 8.62
CA VAL A 151 0.75 -4.81 9.04
C VAL A 151 -0.45 -5.31 8.27
N GLY A 152 -0.24 -5.87 7.05
CA GLY A 152 -1.32 -6.36 6.21
C GLY A 152 -0.86 -6.91 4.88
N LEU A 153 -1.81 -7.13 3.98
CA LEU A 153 -1.59 -7.57 2.61
C LEU A 153 -1.78 -6.43 1.61
N MET A 154 -1.04 -6.48 0.52
CA MET A 154 -1.26 -5.61 -0.64
C MET A 154 -1.56 -6.46 -1.87
N THR A 155 -2.58 -6.08 -2.61
CA THR A 155 -2.89 -6.68 -3.91
C THR A 155 -3.31 -5.63 -4.94
N MET A 156 -3.26 -6.02 -6.20
CA MET A 156 -3.72 -5.24 -7.34
C MET A 156 -4.57 -6.12 -8.23
N ALA A 157 -5.78 -5.68 -8.52
CA ALA A 157 -6.61 -6.30 -9.53
C ALA A 157 -6.08 -5.97 -10.96
N PRO A 158 -6.40 -6.79 -11.97
CA PRO A 158 -6.18 -6.44 -13.37
C PRO A 158 -6.88 -5.14 -13.74
N ILE A 159 -6.28 -4.37 -14.67
CA ILE A 159 -6.84 -3.07 -15.06
C ILE A 159 -8.15 -3.19 -15.83
N ASP A 160 -8.35 -4.32 -16.47
CA ASP A 160 -9.48 -4.71 -17.30
C ASP A 160 -10.43 -5.71 -16.61
N ALA A 161 -10.25 -5.94 -15.30
CA ALA A 161 -11.10 -6.83 -14.53
C ALA A 161 -12.56 -6.33 -14.54
N SER A 162 -13.48 -7.26 -14.78
CA SER A 162 -14.91 -7.02 -14.61
C SER A 162 -15.26 -6.77 -13.13
N GLU A 163 -16.43 -6.22 -12.87
CA GLU A 163 -16.88 -5.99 -11.48
C GLU A 163 -16.93 -7.30 -10.68
N THR A 164 -17.36 -8.40 -11.27
CA THR A 164 -17.39 -9.71 -10.61
C THR A 164 -15.97 -10.18 -10.25
N GLU A 165 -15.01 -10.06 -11.17
CA GLU A 165 -13.61 -10.43 -10.91
C GLU A 165 -12.97 -9.56 -9.83
N LEU A 166 -13.28 -8.24 -9.82
CA LEU A 166 -12.83 -7.33 -8.76
C LEU A 166 -13.31 -7.79 -7.39
N ILE A 167 -14.62 -8.10 -7.27
CA ILE A 167 -15.21 -8.59 -6.02
C ILE A 167 -14.53 -9.89 -5.57
N GLU A 168 -14.37 -10.85 -6.46
CA GLU A 168 -13.71 -12.12 -6.13
C GLU A 168 -12.27 -11.93 -5.65
N ILE A 169 -11.50 -11.04 -6.28
CA ILE A 169 -10.12 -10.74 -5.90
C ILE A 169 -10.07 -10.09 -4.52
N PHE A 170 -10.93 -9.10 -4.26
CA PHE A 170 -10.96 -8.40 -2.99
C PHE A 170 -11.44 -9.29 -1.84
N ASP A 171 -12.44 -10.14 -2.06
CA ASP A 171 -12.94 -11.10 -1.07
C ASP A 171 -11.89 -12.17 -0.75
N LYS A 172 -11.17 -12.68 -1.76
CA LYS A 172 -10.04 -13.59 -1.55
C LYS A 172 -8.93 -12.92 -0.73
N ALA A 173 -8.58 -11.68 -1.04
CA ALA A 173 -7.58 -10.93 -0.27
C ALA A 173 -8.03 -10.72 1.18
N LYS A 174 -9.32 -10.42 1.40
CA LYS A 174 -9.90 -10.26 2.74
C LYS A 174 -9.89 -11.57 3.53
N SER A 175 -10.29 -12.67 2.91
CA SER A 175 -10.29 -13.99 3.54
C SER A 175 -8.87 -14.40 3.96
N LEU A 176 -7.90 -14.22 3.09
CA LEU A 176 -6.50 -14.51 3.36
C LEU A 176 -5.93 -13.64 4.50
N GLN A 177 -6.29 -12.35 4.52
CA GLN A 177 -5.89 -11.42 5.58
C GLN A 177 -6.42 -11.90 6.95
N VAL A 178 -7.69 -12.29 7.03
CA VAL A 178 -8.32 -12.79 8.26
C VAL A 178 -7.65 -14.10 8.71
N GLU A 179 -7.38 -14.99 7.78
CA GLU A 179 -6.68 -16.26 8.06
C GLU A 179 -5.30 -16.03 8.67
N ILE A 180 -4.50 -15.14 8.07
CA ILE A 180 -3.16 -14.81 8.58
C ILE A 180 -3.25 -14.12 9.94
N ALA A 181 -4.15 -13.16 10.11
CA ALA A 181 -4.33 -12.47 11.39
C ALA A 181 -4.72 -13.43 12.53
N SER A 182 -5.50 -14.48 12.22
CA SER A 182 -5.92 -15.49 13.20
C SER A 182 -4.79 -16.38 13.73
N GLN A 183 -3.65 -16.41 13.04
CA GLN A 183 -2.47 -17.20 13.47
C GLN A 183 -1.70 -16.54 14.64
N ASP A 184 -1.99 -15.29 14.95
CA ASP A 184 -1.35 -14.50 16.03
C ASP A 184 0.19 -14.58 16.04
N LEU A 185 0.79 -14.53 14.86
CA LEU A 185 2.23 -14.64 14.68
C LEU A 185 2.94 -13.36 15.16
N PRO A 186 4.10 -13.47 15.84
CA PRO A 186 4.92 -12.33 16.21
C PRO A 186 5.24 -11.45 14.98
N ARG A 187 5.12 -10.12 15.14
CA ARG A 187 5.41 -9.15 14.06
C ARG A 187 4.46 -9.21 12.85
N ILE A 188 3.42 -10.05 12.87
CA ILE A 188 2.47 -10.22 11.77
C ILE A 188 1.03 -10.02 12.26
N PRO A 189 0.64 -8.83 12.75
CA PRO A 189 -0.76 -8.57 13.12
C PRO A 189 -1.70 -8.70 11.93
N CYS A 190 -1.25 -8.39 10.73
CA CYS A 190 -1.96 -8.52 9.45
C CYS A 190 -3.41 -8.01 9.49
N THR A 191 -3.63 -6.84 10.09
CA THR A 191 -4.96 -6.24 10.25
C THR A 191 -5.41 -5.41 9.05
N GLU A 192 -4.44 -5.00 8.21
CA GLU A 192 -4.66 -4.03 7.15
C GLU A 192 -4.75 -4.68 5.77
N LEU A 193 -5.47 -4.02 4.85
CA LEU A 193 -5.53 -4.36 3.43
C LEU A 193 -5.27 -3.13 2.57
N SER A 194 -4.17 -3.16 1.81
CA SER A 194 -3.84 -2.16 0.80
C SER A 194 -4.30 -2.67 -0.56
N MET A 195 -5.48 -2.29 -0.98
CA MET A 195 -6.06 -2.65 -2.29
C MET A 195 -7.03 -1.57 -2.76
N GLY A 196 -7.29 -1.52 -4.05
CA GLY A 196 -8.09 -0.46 -4.67
C GLY A 196 -7.26 0.73 -5.12
N MET A 197 -7.52 1.16 -6.35
CA MET A 197 -6.89 2.29 -7.03
C MET A 197 -7.95 3.27 -7.53
N SER A 198 -7.57 4.23 -8.35
CA SER A 198 -8.47 5.29 -8.82
C SER A 198 -9.78 4.80 -9.46
N GLN A 199 -9.82 3.60 -10.02
CA GLN A 199 -11.02 3.10 -10.73
C GLN A 199 -11.91 2.23 -9.85
N ASP A 200 -11.34 1.50 -8.88
CA ASP A 200 -11.97 0.41 -8.13
C ASP A 200 -11.97 0.60 -6.60
N TYR A 201 -11.45 1.76 -6.09
CA TYR A 201 -11.31 1.98 -4.65
C TYR A 201 -12.62 1.88 -3.85
N GLN A 202 -13.75 2.29 -4.44
CA GLN A 202 -15.04 2.21 -3.75
C GLN A 202 -15.46 0.75 -3.53
N GLN A 203 -15.30 -0.10 -4.56
CA GLN A 203 -15.51 -1.54 -4.43
C GLN A 203 -14.52 -2.16 -3.43
N ALA A 204 -13.24 -1.81 -3.52
CA ALA A 204 -12.24 -2.30 -2.58
C ALA A 204 -12.60 -1.97 -1.12
N ILE A 205 -13.11 -0.77 -0.82
CA ILE A 205 -13.55 -0.38 0.52
C ILE A 205 -14.72 -1.26 0.99
N LEU A 206 -15.71 -1.48 0.15
CA LEU A 206 -16.86 -2.32 0.48
C LEU A 206 -16.47 -3.77 0.78
N HIS A 207 -15.32 -4.22 0.25
CA HIS A 207 -14.74 -5.55 0.47
C HIS A 207 -13.55 -5.56 1.45
N GLY A 208 -13.42 -4.54 2.30
CA GLY A 208 -12.53 -4.53 3.45
C GLY A 208 -11.18 -3.86 3.26
N ALA A 209 -10.96 -3.07 2.19
CA ALA A 209 -9.74 -2.27 2.07
C ALA A 209 -9.63 -1.24 3.18
N THR A 210 -8.51 -1.23 3.90
CA THR A 210 -8.19 -0.22 4.93
C THR A 210 -7.26 0.86 4.40
N PHE A 211 -6.60 0.59 3.27
CA PHE A 211 -5.77 1.54 2.51
C PHE A 211 -6.13 1.49 1.03
N VAL A 212 -6.43 2.65 0.43
CA VAL A 212 -6.65 2.80 -1.02
C VAL A 212 -5.60 3.74 -1.63
N ARG A 213 -5.14 3.44 -2.86
CA ARG A 213 -4.04 4.14 -3.52
C ARG A 213 -4.54 4.91 -4.73
N ILE A 214 -4.79 6.20 -4.56
CA ILE A 214 -5.44 7.05 -5.55
C ILE A 214 -4.44 8.05 -6.12
N GLY A 215 -4.32 8.13 -7.44
CA GLY A 215 -3.45 9.07 -8.13
C GLY A 215 -4.20 9.88 -9.18
N SER A 216 -4.59 9.25 -10.28
CA SER A 216 -5.15 9.94 -11.44
C SER A 216 -6.40 10.78 -11.16
N LYS A 217 -7.21 10.43 -10.15
CA LYS A 217 -8.38 11.21 -9.76
C LYS A 217 -8.06 12.54 -9.09
N PHE A 218 -6.86 12.70 -8.53
CA PHE A 218 -6.45 13.97 -7.92
C PHE A 218 -5.93 14.98 -8.94
N PHE A 219 -5.30 14.51 -10.03
CA PHE A 219 -4.52 15.34 -10.95
C PHE A 219 -5.14 15.54 -12.35
N LYS A 220 -6.31 14.96 -12.60
CA LYS A 220 -7.04 15.11 -13.89
C LYS A 220 -8.11 16.15 -13.84
#